data_f2d10384d551224ff6f4daeb9049240d
#
_entry.id   f2d10384d551224ff6f4daeb9049240d
#
_cell.length_a   1.000
_cell.length_b   1.000
_cell.length_c   1.000
_cell.angle_alpha   90.00
_cell.angle_beta   90.00
_cell.angle_gamma   90.00
#
_symmetry.space_group_name_H-M   'P 1'
#
loop_
_entity.id
_entity.type
_entity.pdbx_description
1 polymer ?
#
loop_
_entity_poly.entity_id
_entity_poly.type
_entity_poly.pdbx_seq_one_letter_code
_entity_poly.pdbx_strand_id
1 'polypeptide(L)'
;MYAVTGVTGRVGGEVARALLAAGQPVRAVVRDPRKASAWAALGCEVAIASLQDAEALKVAFSGATAVFILPPPVFDPEPGYPEIRAVMAAVTEALGTAKPRRALSLSTVGADAGADNLLSQHTIAEAAMHQLPMPVTILRPAWFIDNAEWDAADARENGVIRSFLQPLDRGIPMVAARDVGRVAARLIQEDLTDLRVVELEGPSRVSPNDLAEAFSQALSRPVRAEAIPRQAWPELFRRQGMRNAAPRMKMLDGFNEGWIKFSAPESVLRGELTAAEVVNEFVGR
;
A
#
# COMPACT_ATOMS: atom_id res chain seq x y z
N MET A 1 20.65 -1.13 -11.56
CA MET A 1 20.38 -1.40 -10.14
C MET A 1 19.09 -0.70 -9.73
N TYR A 2 18.16 -1.45 -9.13
CA TYR A 2 16.89 -0.93 -8.61
C TYR A 2 16.92 -0.98 -7.08
N ALA A 3 16.83 0.17 -6.41
CA ALA A 3 16.73 0.20 -4.95
C ALA A 3 15.25 0.12 -4.55
N VAL A 4 14.90 -0.83 -3.69
CA VAL A 4 13.51 -1.10 -3.31
C VAL A 4 13.37 -0.97 -1.79
N THR A 5 12.55 -0.03 -1.34
CA THR A 5 12.20 0.12 0.08
C THR A 5 11.00 -0.75 0.45
N GLY A 6 10.82 -1.04 1.73
CA GLY A 6 9.68 -1.83 2.21
C GLY A 6 9.67 -3.30 1.75
N VAL A 7 10.81 -3.85 1.36
CA VAL A 7 10.93 -5.24 0.84
C VAL A 7 10.44 -6.29 1.84
N THR A 8 10.43 -6.00 3.12
CA THR A 8 9.94 -6.94 4.15
C THR A 8 8.41 -6.99 4.27
N GLY A 9 7.71 -6.11 3.55
CA GLY A 9 6.26 -6.11 3.41
C GLY A 9 5.80 -6.83 2.13
N ARG A 10 4.48 -6.91 1.94
CA ARG A 10 3.86 -7.62 0.80
C ARG A 10 4.21 -6.95 -0.53
N VAL A 11 3.91 -5.66 -0.67
CA VAL A 11 4.13 -4.93 -1.92
C VAL A 11 5.61 -4.82 -2.26
N GLY A 12 6.44 -4.25 -1.37
CA GLY A 12 7.87 -4.06 -1.65
C GLY A 12 8.61 -5.39 -1.86
N GLY A 13 8.22 -6.44 -1.12
CA GLY A 13 8.75 -7.78 -1.32
C GLY A 13 8.41 -8.35 -2.70
N GLU A 14 7.20 -8.12 -3.19
CA GLU A 14 6.81 -8.56 -4.54
C GLU A 14 7.50 -7.73 -5.63
N VAL A 15 7.66 -6.41 -5.43
CA VAL A 15 8.45 -5.57 -6.35
C VAL A 15 9.86 -6.14 -6.50
N ALA A 16 10.53 -6.43 -5.38
CA ALA A 16 11.90 -6.96 -5.41
C ALA A 16 11.97 -8.33 -6.11
N ARG A 17 11.05 -9.26 -5.78
CA ARG A 17 11.00 -10.58 -6.43
C ARG A 17 10.69 -10.49 -7.92
N ALA A 18 9.76 -9.64 -8.33
CA ALA A 18 9.40 -9.46 -9.73
C ALA A 18 10.57 -8.87 -10.55
N LEU A 19 11.31 -7.91 -9.98
CA LEU A 19 12.50 -7.36 -10.61
C LEU A 19 13.61 -8.42 -10.75
N LEU A 20 13.86 -9.22 -9.70
CA LEU A 20 14.83 -10.32 -9.76
C LEU A 20 14.44 -11.37 -10.83
N ALA A 21 13.15 -11.73 -10.88
CA ALA A 21 12.64 -12.67 -11.88
C ALA A 21 12.81 -12.14 -13.33
N ALA A 22 12.77 -10.80 -13.48
CA ALA A 22 13.08 -10.13 -14.76
C ALA A 22 14.59 -9.95 -15.02
N GLY A 23 15.46 -10.57 -14.21
CA GLY A 23 16.91 -10.48 -14.36
C GLY A 23 17.51 -9.13 -13.97
N GLN A 24 16.75 -8.29 -13.26
CA GLN A 24 17.21 -6.97 -12.86
C GLN A 24 18.02 -7.03 -11.55
N PRO A 25 19.14 -6.29 -11.47
CA PRO A 25 19.87 -6.18 -10.21
C PRO A 25 19.10 -5.34 -9.19
N VAL A 26 18.84 -5.92 -8.01
CA VAL A 26 18.04 -5.31 -6.95
C VAL A 26 18.88 -5.04 -5.71
N ARG A 27 18.73 -3.83 -5.14
CA ARG A 27 19.18 -3.49 -3.79
C ARG A 27 17.99 -3.42 -2.87
N ALA A 28 17.90 -4.39 -1.97
CA ALA A 28 16.87 -4.46 -0.93
C ALA A 28 17.22 -3.50 0.22
N VAL A 29 16.39 -2.49 0.43
CA VAL A 29 16.55 -1.56 1.55
C VAL A 29 15.74 -2.06 2.74
N VAL A 30 16.42 -2.47 3.81
CA VAL A 30 15.82 -3.03 5.02
C VAL A 30 16.13 -2.16 6.24
N ARG A 31 15.16 -1.99 7.12
CA ARG A 31 15.36 -1.27 8.38
C ARG A 31 16.00 -2.16 9.45
N ASP A 32 15.61 -3.42 9.50
CA ASP A 32 16.08 -4.38 10.49
C ASP A 32 17.19 -5.26 9.90
N PRO A 33 18.45 -5.15 10.39
CA PRO A 33 19.56 -5.95 9.89
C PRO A 33 19.34 -7.46 9.94
N ARG A 34 18.52 -7.94 10.90
CA ARG A 34 18.18 -9.37 11.03
C ARG A 34 17.44 -9.93 9.82
N LYS A 35 16.81 -9.07 9.02
CA LYS A 35 16.11 -9.45 7.78
C LYS A 35 16.99 -9.37 6.53
N ALA A 36 18.25 -8.92 6.66
CA ALA A 36 19.17 -8.72 5.54
C ALA A 36 19.54 -10.04 4.85
N SER A 37 19.86 -11.08 5.61
CA SER A 37 20.32 -12.36 5.10
C SER A 37 19.33 -13.04 4.17
N ALA A 38 18.03 -12.93 4.43
CA ALA A 38 17.00 -13.50 3.59
C ALA A 38 16.99 -12.86 2.18
N TRP A 39 17.20 -11.55 2.09
CA TRP A 39 17.26 -10.85 0.80
C TRP A 39 18.58 -11.07 0.08
N ALA A 40 19.70 -11.14 0.82
CA ALA A 40 20.99 -11.51 0.24
C ALA A 40 20.96 -12.93 -0.36
N ALA A 41 20.31 -13.88 0.30
CA ALA A 41 20.13 -15.24 -0.21
C ALA A 41 19.30 -15.32 -1.50
N LEU A 42 18.43 -14.31 -1.75
CA LEU A 42 17.69 -14.16 -3.00
C LEU A 42 18.51 -13.47 -4.12
N GLY A 43 19.76 -13.10 -3.85
CA GLY A 43 20.63 -12.45 -4.81
C GLY A 43 20.55 -10.92 -4.82
N CYS A 44 19.89 -10.30 -3.84
CA CYS A 44 19.88 -8.86 -3.69
C CYS A 44 21.19 -8.35 -3.09
N GLU A 45 21.66 -7.18 -3.55
CA GLU A 45 22.47 -6.31 -2.70
C GLU A 45 21.58 -5.81 -1.54
N VAL A 46 22.12 -5.66 -0.34
CA VAL A 46 21.35 -5.22 0.82
C VAL A 46 21.92 -3.91 1.37
N ALA A 47 21.03 -2.95 1.60
CA ALA A 47 21.34 -1.71 2.32
C ALA A 47 20.48 -1.62 3.60
N ILE A 48 21.11 -1.19 4.69
CA ILE A 48 20.41 -0.97 5.97
C ILE A 48 20.10 0.51 6.07
N ALA A 49 18.81 0.87 6.02
CA ALA A 49 18.36 2.25 6.16
C ALA A 49 16.92 2.32 6.69
N SER A 50 16.67 3.29 7.56
CA SER A 50 15.33 3.77 7.90
C SER A 50 14.90 4.84 6.91
N LEU A 51 13.61 4.92 6.59
CA LEU A 51 13.08 6.01 5.75
C LEU A 51 13.13 7.40 6.42
N GLN A 52 13.51 7.48 7.68
CA GLN A 52 13.74 8.73 8.42
C GLN A 52 15.23 9.12 8.49
N ASP A 53 16.12 8.31 7.94
CA ASP A 53 17.58 8.53 7.97
C ASP A 53 18.07 8.91 6.56
N ALA A 54 18.18 10.20 6.31
CA ALA A 54 18.59 10.73 5.01
C ALA A 54 19.99 10.25 4.61
N GLU A 55 20.96 10.16 5.55
CA GLU A 55 22.32 9.75 5.24
C GLU A 55 22.40 8.28 4.84
N ALA A 56 21.73 7.41 5.60
CA ALA A 56 21.64 5.99 5.25
C ALA A 56 20.92 5.79 3.90
N LEU A 57 19.88 6.58 3.62
CA LEU A 57 19.15 6.53 2.34
C LEU A 57 19.99 7.03 1.17
N LYS A 58 20.83 8.06 1.34
CA LYS A 58 21.78 8.53 0.29
C LYS A 58 22.71 7.39 -0.14
N VAL A 59 23.23 6.64 0.83
CA VAL A 59 24.06 5.46 0.55
C VAL A 59 23.23 4.38 -0.14
N ALA A 60 22.04 4.08 0.39
CA ALA A 60 21.16 3.05 -0.16
C ALA A 60 20.70 3.33 -1.60
N PHE A 61 20.54 4.59 -1.99
CA PHE A 61 20.09 5.00 -3.32
C PHE A 61 21.25 5.31 -4.28
N SER A 62 22.49 5.40 -3.78
CA SER A 62 23.66 5.70 -4.60
C SER A 62 23.84 4.69 -5.73
N GLY A 63 24.03 5.19 -6.97
CA GLY A 63 24.19 4.37 -8.16
C GLY A 63 22.94 3.59 -8.60
N ALA A 64 21.79 3.80 -7.96
CA ALA A 64 20.55 3.19 -8.42
C ALA A 64 20.06 3.86 -9.72
N THR A 65 19.61 3.04 -10.67
CA THR A 65 18.92 3.51 -11.88
C THR A 65 17.54 4.02 -11.55
N ALA A 66 16.82 3.32 -10.65
CA ALA A 66 15.51 3.72 -10.18
C ALA A 66 15.31 3.32 -8.71
N VAL A 67 14.44 4.05 -8.02
CA VAL A 67 14.14 3.83 -6.60
C VAL A 67 12.64 3.66 -6.41
N PHE A 68 12.25 2.55 -5.78
CA PHE A 68 10.88 2.32 -5.32
C PHE A 68 10.75 2.79 -3.87
N ILE A 69 9.82 3.71 -3.63
CA ILE A 69 9.51 4.26 -2.31
C ILE A 69 8.15 3.74 -1.84
N LEU A 70 8.13 3.12 -0.67
CA LEU A 70 6.92 2.69 0.03
C LEU A 70 6.85 3.42 1.37
N PRO A 71 6.08 4.53 1.46
CA PRO A 71 5.87 5.23 2.71
C PRO A 71 5.22 4.30 3.75
N PRO A 72 5.68 4.31 5.02
CA PRO A 72 5.10 3.44 6.04
C PRO A 72 3.67 3.89 6.38
N PRO A 73 2.70 2.97 6.55
CA PRO A 73 1.37 3.33 6.99
C PRO A 73 1.39 3.77 8.47
N VAL A 74 0.74 4.90 8.78
CA VAL A 74 0.48 5.36 10.15
C VAL A 74 -1.05 5.43 10.32
N PHE A 75 -1.61 4.51 11.09
CA PHE A 75 -3.07 4.40 11.25
C PHE A 75 -3.64 5.32 12.34
N ASP A 76 -2.81 5.80 13.24
CA ASP A 76 -3.14 6.75 14.30
C ASP A 76 -2.18 7.96 14.24
N PRO A 77 -2.25 8.77 13.17
CA PRO A 77 -1.32 9.87 12.96
C PRO A 77 -1.54 11.01 13.96
N GLU A 78 -0.46 11.66 14.35
CA GLU A 78 -0.58 12.93 15.07
C GLU A 78 -1.13 14.04 14.17
N PRO A 79 -1.80 15.06 14.75
CA PRO A 79 -2.31 16.21 13.98
C PRO A 79 -1.20 16.86 13.14
N GLY A 80 -1.51 17.12 11.87
CA GLY A 80 -0.55 17.70 10.91
C GLY A 80 0.41 16.69 10.28
N TYR A 81 0.30 15.41 10.64
CA TYR A 81 1.05 14.29 10.03
C TYR A 81 2.57 14.45 10.08
N PRO A 82 3.18 14.72 11.26
CA PRO A 82 4.61 14.98 11.38
C PRO A 82 5.46 13.77 10.94
N GLU A 83 4.98 12.55 11.14
CA GLU A 83 5.71 11.33 10.81
C GLU A 83 5.96 11.21 9.31
N ILE A 84 4.93 11.38 8.49
CA ILE A 84 5.09 11.30 7.02
C ILE A 84 5.91 12.48 6.48
N ARG A 85 5.78 13.68 7.09
CA ARG A 85 6.60 14.83 6.73
C ARG A 85 8.09 14.57 6.97
N ALA A 86 8.44 14.00 8.12
CA ALA A 86 9.82 13.63 8.43
C ALA A 86 10.36 12.56 7.48
N VAL A 87 9.57 11.53 7.18
CA VAL A 87 9.92 10.50 6.20
C VAL A 87 10.16 11.12 4.83
N MET A 88 9.25 11.94 4.34
CA MET A 88 9.38 12.51 3.00
C MET A 88 10.51 13.53 2.90
N ALA A 89 10.81 14.27 3.96
CA ALA A 89 11.99 15.15 3.99
C ALA A 89 13.28 14.35 3.79
N ALA A 90 13.47 13.25 4.53
CA ALA A 90 14.65 12.40 4.41
C ALA A 90 14.72 11.70 3.03
N VAL A 91 13.59 11.19 2.54
CA VAL A 91 13.51 10.50 1.23
C VAL A 91 13.83 11.46 0.09
N THR A 92 13.24 12.66 0.06
CA THR A 92 13.47 13.62 -1.02
C THR A 92 14.89 14.19 -1.00
N GLU A 93 15.47 14.41 0.19
CA GLU A 93 16.88 14.78 0.34
C GLU A 93 17.81 13.71 -0.24
N ALA A 94 17.56 12.45 0.11
CA ALA A 94 18.35 11.32 -0.39
C ALA A 94 18.23 11.14 -1.90
N LEU A 95 17.01 11.23 -2.45
CA LEU A 95 16.77 11.15 -3.90
C LEU A 95 17.42 12.33 -4.65
N GLY A 96 17.33 13.55 -4.11
CA GLY A 96 17.96 14.73 -4.68
C GLY A 96 19.49 14.65 -4.71
N THR A 97 20.09 13.94 -3.76
CA THR A 97 21.53 13.68 -3.70
C THR A 97 21.96 12.52 -4.61
N ALA A 98 21.27 11.38 -4.53
CA ALA A 98 21.61 10.17 -5.30
C ALA A 98 21.29 10.31 -6.81
N LYS A 99 20.32 11.15 -7.16
CA LYS A 99 19.88 11.46 -8.53
C LYS A 99 19.67 10.22 -9.40
N PRO A 100 18.82 9.26 -8.99
CA PRO A 100 18.45 8.16 -9.85
C PRO A 100 17.77 8.70 -11.12
N ARG A 101 17.75 7.91 -12.20
CA ARG A 101 17.09 8.34 -13.44
C ARG A 101 15.58 8.54 -13.27
N ARG A 102 14.96 7.85 -12.29
CA ARG A 102 13.53 7.95 -11.98
C ARG A 102 13.22 7.39 -10.60
N ALA A 103 12.04 7.74 -10.08
CA ALA A 103 11.50 7.15 -8.85
C ALA A 103 10.06 6.68 -9.08
N LEU A 104 9.62 5.68 -8.29
CA LEU A 104 8.23 5.28 -8.17
C LEU A 104 7.85 5.31 -6.70
N SER A 105 6.80 6.07 -6.37
CA SER A 105 6.24 6.13 -5.01
C SER A 105 4.89 5.43 -4.96
N LEU A 106 4.72 4.53 -3.99
CA LEU A 106 3.41 3.98 -3.69
C LEU A 106 2.57 5.04 -2.96
N SER A 107 1.39 5.28 -3.48
CA SER A 107 0.35 6.14 -2.93
C SER A 107 -0.93 5.33 -2.71
N THR A 108 -2.10 5.92 -2.89
CA THR A 108 -3.42 5.28 -2.72
C THR A 108 -4.49 5.99 -3.53
N VAL A 109 -5.55 5.29 -3.91
CA VAL A 109 -6.79 5.92 -4.34
C VAL A 109 -7.25 6.94 -3.29
N GLY A 110 -7.73 8.11 -3.74
CA GLY A 110 -8.19 9.18 -2.83
C GLY A 110 -7.08 9.99 -2.17
N ALA A 111 -5.81 9.85 -2.58
CA ALA A 111 -4.74 10.75 -2.14
C ALA A 111 -4.98 12.21 -2.54
N ASP A 112 -5.81 12.44 -3.55
CA ASP A 112 -6.26 13.75 -4.04
C ASP A 112 -7.65 14.15 -3.53
N ALA A 113 -8.24 13.40 -2.60
CA ALA A 113 -9.50 13.77 -1.98
C ALA A 113 -9.38 15.09 -1.23
N GLY A 114 -10.30 16.03 -1.50
CA GLY A 114 -10.25 17.39 -0.94
C GLY A 114 -10.51 17.50 0.56
N ALA A 115 -10.94 16.41 1.21
CA ALA A 115 -11.25 16.38 2.64
C ALA A 115 -10.11 15.72 3.42
N ASP A 116 -9.65 16.38 4.49
CA ASP A 116 -8.63 15.82 5.38
C ASP A 116 -9.11 14.51 6.01
N ASN A 117 -8.32 13.45 5.83
CA ASN A 117 -8.61 12.10 6.28
C ASN A 117 -7.29 11.29 6.40
N LEU A 118 -7.37 10.00 6.73
CA LEU A 118 -6.16 9.19 6.90
C LEU A 118 -5.26 9.16 5.65
N LEU A 119 -5.82 9.27 4.45
CA LEU A 119 -5.09 9.25 3.18
C LEU A 119 -4.36 10.57 2.88
N SER A 120 -4.62 11.65 3.65
CA SER A 120 -3.90 12.92 3.52
C SER A 120 -2.39 12.78 3.72
N GLN A 121 -1.93 11.69 4.39
CA GLN A 121 -0.52 11.33 4.44
C GLN A 121 0.06 11.09 3.05
N HIS A 122 -0.71 10.46 2.17
CA HIS A 122 -0.30 10.22 0.79
C HIS A 122 -0.34 11.50 -0.05
N THR A 123 -1.30 12.40 0.20
CA THR A 123 -1.30 13.75 -0.41
C THR A 123 0.01 14.48 -0.11
N ILE A 124 0.46 14.42 1.16
CA ILE A 124 1.73 15.03 1.59
C ILE A 124 2.92 14.35 0.90
N ALA A 125 2.92 13.02 0.83
CA ALA A 125 3.98 12.26 0.17
C ALA A 125 4.05 12.56 -1.33
N GLU A 126 2.92 12.59 -2.03
CA GLU A 126 2.86 12.96 -3.45
C GLU A 126 3.39 14.37 -3.69
N ALA A 127 2.93 15.36 -2.89
CA ALA A 127 3.39 16.73 -3.01
C ALA A 127 4.91 16.87 -2.86
N ALA A 128 5.52 16.09 -1.96
CA ALA A 128 6.97 16.05 -1.79
C ALA A 128 7.68 15.42 -3.01
N MET A 129 7.13 14.32 -3.54
CA MET A 129 7.68 13.64 -4.72
C MET A 129 7.57 14.51 -5.98
N HIS A 130 6.54 15.32 -6.11
CA HIS A 130 6.33 16.25 -7.24
C HIS A 130 7.40 17.34 -7.33
N GLN A 131 8.12 17.64 -6.23
CA GLN A 131 9.18 18.65 -6.21
C GLN A 131 10.54 18.11 -6.68
N LEU A 132 10.64 16.81 -6.95
CA LEU A 132 11.90 16.19 -7.35
C LEU A 132 12.26 16.57 -8.80
N PRO A 133 13.56 16.83 -9.09
CA PRO A 133 14.01 17.21 -10.43
C PRO A 133 14.21 16.00 -11.36
N MET A 134 13.50 14.91 -11.13
CA MET A 134 13.57 13.68 -11.92
C MET A 134 12.17 13.16 -12.20
N PRO A 135 11.99 12.32 -13.24
CA PRO A 135 10.73 11.65 -13.52
C PRO A 135 10.25 10.79 -12.35
N VAL A 136 8.97 10.95 -11.99
CA VAL A 136 8.33 10.21 -10.89
C VAL A 136 7.06 9.54 -11.37
N THR A 137 6.91 8.26 -11.07
CA THR A 137 5.61 7.57 -11.14
C THR A 137 4.98 7.54 -9.75
N ILE A 138 3.78 8.05 -9.62
CA ILE A 138 2.92 7.85 -8.46
C ILE A 138 1.97 6.71 -8.76
N LEU A 139 2.03 5.62 -8.00
CA LEU A 139 1.10 4.50 -8.14
C LEU A 139 0.03 4.58 -7.06
N ARG A 140 -1.23 4.78 -7.45
CA ARG A 140 -2.40 4.85 -6.57
C ARG A 140 -3.23 3.55 -6.66
N PRO A 141 -2.91 2.53 -5.86
CA PRO A 141 -3.73 1.32 -5.78
C PRO A 141 -5.05 1.60 -5.07
N ALA A 142 -6.05 0.78 -5.37
CA ALA A 142 -7.31 0.65 -4.66
C ALA A 142 -7.11 0.12 -3.23
N TRP A 143 -8.21 -0.09 -2.50
CA TRP A 143 -8.21 -0.76 -1.21
C TRP A 143 -7.56 -2.16 -1.31
N PHE A 144 -6.68 -2.52 -0.39
CA PHE A 144 -6.03 -3.84 -0.44
C PHE A 144 -6.98 -4.94 0.04
N ILE A 145 -7.21 -5.94 -0.82
CA ILE A 145 -7.93 -7.17 -0.47
C ILE A 145 -7.24 -7.87 0.72
N ASP A 146 -5.93 -7.78 0.78
CA ASP A 146 -5.08 -8.34 1.84
C ASP A 146 -5.44 -7.84 3.26
N ASN A 147 -6.13 -6.71 3.40
CA ASN A 147 -6.61 -6.23 4.68
C ASN A 147 -7.64 -7.18 5.32
N ALA A 148 -8.32 -8.02 4.51
CA ALA A 148 -9.24 -9.04 4.99
C ALA A 148 -8.56 -10.13 5.85
N GLU A 149 -7.22 -10.22 5.85
CA GLU A 149 -6.50 -11.13 6.76
C GLU A 149 -6.82 -10.85 8.23
N TRP A 150 -7.11 -9.59 8.58
CA TRP A 150 -7.50 -9.23 9.95
C TRP A 150 -8.81 -9.87 10.41
N ASP A 151 -9.67 -10.25 9.47
CA ASP A 151 -10.95 -10.91 9.75
C ASP A 151 -10.82 -12.44 9.80
N ALA A 152 -9.67 -13.01 9.42
CA ALA A 152 -9.51 -14.45 9.24
C ALA A 152 -9.77 -15.27 10.52
N ALA A 153 -9.39 -14.76 11.69
CA ALA A 153 -9.64 -15.41 12.96
C ALA A 153 -11.13 -15.47 13.28
N ASP A 154 -11.84 -14.35 13.16
CA ASP A 154 -13.27 -14.25 13.45
C ASP A 154 -14.11 -15.06 12.42
N ALA A 155 -13.70 -15.03 11.16
CA ALA A 155 -14.29 -15.87 10.11
C ALA A 155 -14.16 -17.37 10.44
N ARG A 156 -12.98 -17.80 10.92
CA ARG A 156 -12.70 -19.19 11.28
C ARG A 156 -13.44 -19.62 12.53
N GLU A 157 -13.46 -18.79 13.57
CA GLU A 157 -14.03 -19.13 14.88
C GLU A 157 -15.54 -18.95 14.91
N ASN A 158 -16.03 -17.82 14.41
CA ASN A 158 -17.41 -17.38 14.57
C ASN A 158 -18.23 -17.41 13.27
N GLY A 159 -17.62 -17.63 12.12
CA GLY A 159 -18.31 -17.56 10.82
C GLY A 159 -18.76 -16.15 10.45
N VAL A 160 -18.02 -15.14 10.90
CA VAL A 160 -18.36 -13.73 10.70
C VAL A 160 -17.13 -12.92 10.30
N ILE A 161 -17.29 -11.99 9.38
CA ILE A 161 -16.37 -10.87 9.17
C ILE A 161 -17.06 -9.57 9.53
N ARG A 162 -16.38 -8.68 10.26
CA ARG A 162 -16.93 -7.39 10.70
C ARG A 162 -16.43 -6.24 9.88
N SER A 163 -17.30 -5.64 9.09
CA SER A 163 -16.94 -4.61 8.12
C SER A 163 -17.28 -3.20 8.57
N PHE A 164 -16.31 -2.30 8.39
CA PHE A 164 -16.54 -0.85 8.42
C PHE A 164 -17.13 -0.34 7.10
N LEU A 165 -16.99 -1.10 6.01
CA LEU A 165 -17.52 -0.75 4.70
C LEU A 165 -19.00 -1.10 4.62
N GLN A 166 -19.80 -0.14 4.14
CA GLN A 166 -21.26 -0.21 4.10
C GLN A 166 -21.80 0.53 2.86
N PRO A 167 -22.93 0.10 2.29
CA PRO A 167 -23.70 -1.12 2.62
C PRO A 167 -22.91 -2.38 2.23
N LEU A 168 -23.27 -3.53 2.83
CA LEU A 168 -22.50 -4.78 2.72
C LEU A 168 -22.47 -5.41 1.32
N ASP A 169 -23.41 -5.03 0.46
CA ASP A 169 -23.53 -5.47 -0.93
C ASP A 169 -22.86 -4.52 -1.93
N ARG A 170 -22.33 -3.38 -1.45
CA ARG A 170 -21.72 -2.40 -2.34
C ARG A 170 -20.27 -2.72 -2.59
N GLY A 171 -19.95 -3.02 -3.86
CA GLY A 171 -18.58 -3.22 -4.33
C GLY A 171 -17.80 -1.91 -4.39
N ILE A 172 -16.63 -1.87 -3.76
CA ILE A 172 -15.64 -0.81 -3.90
C ILE A 172 -14.44 -1.31 -4.70
N PRO A 173 -13.64 -0.42 -5.29
CA PRO A 173 -12.38 -0.82 -5.91
C PRO A 173 -11.46 -1.46 -4.87
N MET A 174 -11.03 -2.69 -5.12
CA MET A 174 -10.03 -3.39 -4.31
C MET A 174 -8.97 -4.01 -5.21
N VAL A 175 -7.77 -4.28 -4.68
CA VAL A 175 -6.64 -4.87 -5.41
C VAL A 175 -5.77 -5.73 -4.49
N ALA A 176 -5.20 -6.81 -5.02
CA ALA A 176 -4.22 -7.62 -4.31
C ALA A 176 -2.87 -6.89 -4.17
N ALA A 177 -2.25 -6.94 -3.00
CA ALA A 177 -0.92 -6.35 -2.77
C ALA A 177 0.15 -6.95 -3.71
N ARG A 178 -0.01 -8.22 -4.13
CA ARG A 178 0.85 -8.89 -5.09
C ARG A 178 0.73 -8.28 -6.50
N ASP A 179 -0.48 -7.98 -6.95
CA ASP A 179 -0.67 -7.29 -8.24
C ASP A 179 -0.06 -5.88 -8.21
N VAL A 180 -0.22 -5.16 -7.09
CA VAL A 180 0.41 -3.85 -6.91
C VAL A 180 1.94 -3.96 -7.05
N GLY A 181 2.55 -4.97 -6.42
CA GLY A 181 3.98 -5.21 -6.52
C GLY A 181 4.45 -5.52 -7.95
N ARG A 182 3.72 -6.38 -8.67
CA ARG A 182 4.01 -6.74 -10.08
C ARG A 182 3.89 -5.53 -11.01
N VAL A 183 2.81 -4.77 -10.87
CA VAL A 183 2.59 -3.55 -11.66
C VAL A 183 3.67 -2.52 -11.34
N ALA A 184 4.01 -2.29 -10.07
CA ALA A 184 5.09 -1.37 -9.69
C ALA A 184 6.44 -1.80 -10.28
N ALA A 185 6.76 -3.12 -10.26
CA ALA A 185 7.99 -3.65 -10.84
C ALA A 185 8.04 -3.45 -12.37
N ARG A 186 6.91 -3.52 -13.07
CA ARG A 186 6.83 -3.20 -14.50
C ARG A 186 7.01 -1.71 -14.73
N LEU A 187 6.23 -0.87 -14.06
CA LEU A 187 6.23 0.58 -14.24
C LEU A 187 7.58 1.23 -13.94
N ILE A 188 8.32 0.73 -12.94
CA ILE A 188 9.62 1.29 -12.57
C ILE A 188 10.71 1.01 -13.62
N GLN A 189 10.49 0.05 -14.52
CA GLN A 189 11.40 -0.26 -15.62
C GLN A 189 11.14 0.57 -16.88
N GLU A 190 9.95 1.14 -16.99
CA GLU A 190 9.58 1.96 -18.16
C GLU A 190 10.37 3.28 -18.17
N ASP A 191 10.83 3.69 -19.35
CA ASP A 191 11.44 5.01 -19.52
C ASP A 191 10.35 6.09 -19.38
N LEU A 192 10.59 7.01 -18.49
CA LEU A 192 9.70 8.10 -18.14
C LEU A 192 10.44 9.41 -18.29
N THR A 193 9.78 10.42 -18.87
CA THR A 193 10.34 11.78 -19.05
C THR A 193 9.79 12.77 -18.05
N ASP A 194 8.60 12.53 -17.52
CA ASP A 194 7.88 13.45 -16.66
C ASP A 194 7.21 12.74 -15.47
N LEU A 195 6.51 13.50 -14.64
CA LEU A 195 5.65 12.98 -13.61
C LEU A 195 4.42 12.30 -14.24
N ARG A 196 4.04 11.15 -13.72
CA ARG A 196 2.74 10.54 -14.02
C ARG A 196 2.08 9.94 -12.79
N VAL A 197 0.76 9.93 -12.78
CA VAL A 197 -0.06 9.19 -11.83
C VAL A 197 -0.65 7.97 -12.54
N VAL A 198 -0.57 6.82 -11.91
CA VAL A 198 -1.14 5.56 -12.40
C VAL A 198 -2.06 5.03 -11.32
N GLU A 199 -3.32 4.78 -11.68
CA GLU A 199 -4.33 4.21 -10.80
C GLU A 199 -4.48 2.72 -11.08
N LEU A 200 -4.72 1.90 -10.05
CA LEU A 200 -4.76 0.45 -10.16
C LEU A 200 -5.86 -0.14 -9.28
N GLU A 201 -6.75 -0.94 -9.87
CA GLU A 201 -7.72 -1.77 -9.13
C GLU A 201 -7.60 -3.25 -9.53
N GLY A 202 -8.28 -4.13 -8.84
CA GLY A 202 -8.37 -5.56 -9.18
C GLY A 202 -9.29 -5.83 -10.37
N PRO A 203 -9.50 -7.10 -10.72
CA PRO A 203 -10.30 -7.49 -11.89
C PRO A 203 -11.78 -7.11 -11.74
N SER A 204 -12.27 -7.02 -10.51
CA SER A 204 -13.64 -6.62 -10.18
C SER A 204 -13.69 -5.80 -8.90
N ARG A 205 -14.78 -5.06 -8.72
CA ARG A 205 -15.10 -4.44 -7.43
C ARG A 205 -15.52 -5.52 -6.44
N VAL A 206 -15.19 -5.31 -5.18
CA VAL A 206 -15.41 -6.30 -4.10
C VAL A 206 -16.21 -5.65 -2.98
N SER A 207 -17.29 -6.29 -2.58
CA SER A 207 -18.13 -5.90 -1.43
C SER A 207 -17.74 -6.70 -0.17
N PRO A 208 -18.15 -6.27 1.02
CA PRO A 208 -18.04 -7.09 2.22
C PRO A 208 -18.68 -8.48 2.09
N ASN A 209 -19.81 -8.58 1.38
CA ASN A 209 -20.44 -9.88 1.12
C ASN A 209 -19.60 -10.76 0.20
N ASP A 210 -18.92 -10.21 -0.81
CA ASP A 210 -18.01 -10.96 -1.66
C ASP A 210 -16.79 -11.48 -0.87
N LEU A 211 -16.28 -10.69 0.08
CA LEU A 211 -15.22 -11.14 1.00
C LEU A 211 -15.72 -12.28 1.90
N ALA A 212 -16.94 -12.17 2.44
CA ALA A 212 -17.53 -13.24 3.26
C ALA A 212 -17.72 -14.53 2.44
N GLU A 213 -18.14 -14.42 1.18
CA GLU A 213 -18.24 -15.57 0.27
C GLU A 213 -16.86 -16.19 0.00
N ALA A 214 -15.82 -15.36 -0.23
CA ALA A 214 -14.45 -15.84 -0.41
C ALA A 214 -13.95 -16.61 0.84
N PHE A 215 -14.25 -16.12 2.05
CA PHE A 215 -13.96 -16.85 3.29
C PHE A 215 -14.79 -18.14 3.41
N SER A 216 -16.05 -18.13 3.01
CA SER A 216 -16.91 -19.31 3.04
C SER A 216 -16.33 -20.45 2.18
N GLN A 217 -15.85 -20.10 0.99
CA GLN A 217 -15.22 -21.04 0.07
C GLN A 217 -13.91 -21.57 0.63
N ALA A 218 -13.01 -20.67 1.09
CA ALA A 218 -11.70 -21.04 1.63
C ALA A 218 -11.79 -21.90 2.90
N LEU A 219 -12.79 -21.65 3.76
CA LEU A 219 -13.00 -22.36 5.03
C LEU A 219 -13.94 -23.59 4.89
N SER A 220 -14.56 -23.77 3.72
CA SER A 220 -15.58 -24.79 3.49
C SER A 220 -16.71 -24.77 4.55
N ARG A 221 -17.11 -23.59 4.98
CA ARG A 221 -18.17 -23.33 5.96
C ARG A 221 -18.83 -21.97 5.73
N PRO A 222 -20.10 -21.78 6.13
CA PRO A 222 -20.74 -20.49 5.98
C PRO A 222 -20.04 -19.38 6.78
N VAL A 223 -19.73 -18.27 6.12
CA VAL A 223 -19.24 -17.02 6.71
C VAL A 223 -20.15 -15.89 6.21
N ARG A 224 -20.53 -14.97 7.06
CA ARG A 224 -21.33 -13.82 6.69
C ARG A 224 -20.64 -12.52 7.07
N ALA A 225 -20.95 -11.46 6.33
CA ALA A 225 -20.52 -10.12 6.69
C ALA A 225 -21.52 -9.48 7.68
N GLU A 226 -20.99 -8.75 8.67
CA GLU A 226 -21.77 -7.93 9.59
C GLU A 226 -21.23 -6.50 9.58
N ALA A 227 -22.11 -5.51 9.40
CA ALA A 227 -21.71 -4.11 9.44
C ALA A 227 -21.44 -3.67 10.88
N ILE A 228 -20.31 -3.00 11.10
CA ILE A 228 -20.04 -2.31 12.37
C ILE A 228 -20.78 -0.96 12.30
N PRO A 229 -21.79 -0.72 13.16
CA PRO A 229 -22.54 0.53 13.14
C PRO A 229 -21.61 1.75 13.29
N ARG A 230 -21.84 2.79 12.46
CA ARG A 230 -20.99 4.00 12.45
C ARG A 230 -20.83 4.62 13.85
N GLN A 231 -21.90 4.55 14.67
CA GLN A 231 -21.92 5.09 16.04
C GLN A 231 -20.96 4.35 16.99
N ALA A 232 -20.65 3.08 16.69
CA ALA A 232 -19.75 2.26 17.51
C ALA A 232 -18.25 2.52 17.22
N TRP A 233 -17.90 3.15 16.08
CA TRP A 233 -16.52 3.31 15.64
C TRP A 233 -15.63 4.09 16.63
N PRO A 234 -16.05 5.23 17.21
CA PRO A 234 -15.20 5.98 18.12
C PRO A 234 -14.75 5.15 19.32
N GLU A 235 -15.68 4.42 19.94
CA GLU A 235 -15.40 3.59 21.10
C GLU A 235 -14.55 2.37 20.72
N LEU A 236 -14.82 1.76 19.56
CA LEU A 236 -14.04 0.63 19.07
C LEU A 236 -12.57 1.02 18.83
N PHE A 237 -12.32 2.13 18.12
CA PHE A 237 -10.96 2.60 17.88
C PHE A 237 -10.26 3.03 19.17
N ARG A 238 -10.96 3.65 20.10
CA ARG A 238 -10.42 3.97 21.43
C ARG A 238 -9.98 2.69 22.19
N ARG A 239 -10.78 1.63 22.16
CA ARG A 239 -10.43 0.31 22.75
C ARG A 239 -9.23 -0.33 22.06
N GLN A 240 -9.03 -0.09 20.77
CA GLN A 240 -7.85 -0.52 20.02
C GLN A 240 -6.60 0.35 20.31
N GLY A 241 -6.70 1.32 21.22
CA GLY A 241 -5.59 2.18 21.64
C GLY A 241 -5.35 3.39 20.75
N MET A 242 -6.25 3.68 19.79
CA MET A 242 -6.10 4.88 18.95
C MET A 242 -6.40 6.16 19.74
N ARG A 243 -5.51 7.14 19.61
CA ARG A 243 -5.62 8.46 20.22
C ARG A 243 -6.31 9.46 19.31
N ASN A 244 -6.13 9.31 17.99
CA ASN A 244 -6.65 10.20 16.95
C ASN A 244 -7.38 9.41 15.84
N ALA A 245 -8.51 8.79 16.18
CA ALA A 245 -9.28 7.97 15.23
C ALA A 245 -10.02 8.76 14.15
N ALA A 246 -10.20 10.09 14.32
CA ALA A 246 -10.99 10.91 13.41
C ALA A 246 -10.57 10.83 11.93
N PRO A 247 -9.27 10.90 11.58
CA PRO A 247 -8.84 10.75 10.18
C PRO A 247 -9.21 9.39 9.58
N ARG A 248 -9.08 8.31 10.38
CA ARG A 248 -9.43 6.95 9.94
C ARG A 248 -10.93 6.80 9.73
N MET A 249 -11.73 7.31 10.65
CA MET A 249 -13.20 7.29 10.51
C MET A 249 -13.63 8.06 9.25
N LYS A 250 -13.03 9.22 9.00
CA LYS A 250 -13.37 10.02 7.83
C LYS A 250 -12.98 9.35 6.52
N MET A 251 -11.85 8.64 6.48
CA MET A 251 -11.48 7.80 5.34
C MET A 251 -12.55 6.72 5.09
N LEU A 252 -12.99 6.01 6.13
CA LEU A 252 -14.02 4.98 6.02
C LEU A 252 -15.36 5.56 5.55
N ASP A 253 -15.77 6.72 6.10
CA ASP A 253 -16.93 7.48 5.62
C ASP A 253 -16.77 7.79 4.12
N GLY A 254 -15.58 8.17 3.68
CA GLY A 254 -15.30 8.49 2.27
C GLY A 254 -15.46 7.33 1.30
N PHE A 255 -15.08 6.14 1.70
CA PHE A 255 -15.38 4.92 0.92
C PHE A 255 -16.87 4.61 0.95
N ASN A 256 -17.52 4.72 2.10
CA ASN A 256 -18.96 4.44 2.26
C ASN A 256 -19.85 5.45 1.54
N GLU A 257 -19.46 6.70 1.48
CA GLU A 257 -20.20 7.78 0.78
C GLU A 257 -19.80 7.89 -0.70
N GLY A 258 -18.64 7.32 -1.09
CA GLY A 258 -18.18 7.26 -2.48
C GLY A 258 -17.44 8.49 -2.98
N TRP A 259 -16.97 9.37 -2.08
CA TRP A 259 -16.11 10.49 -2.50
C TRP A 259 -14.62 10.13 -2.55
N ILE A 260 -14.19 9.02 -1.94
CA ILE A 260 -12.91 8.38 -2.25
C ILE A 260 -13.11 7.52 -3.50
N LYS A 261 -12.52 7.96 -4.62
CA LYS A 261 -12.65 7.34 -5.93
C LYS A 261 -11.42 7.64 -6.79
N PHE A 262 -11.27 6.95 -7.89
CA PHE A 262 -10.25 7.25 -8.89
C PHE A 262 -10.51 8.58 -9.60
N SER A 263 -9.44 9.29 -9.96
CA SER A 263 -9.49 10.57 -10.65
C SER A 263 -9.73 10.41 -12.15
N ALA A 264 -9.19 9.31 -12.73
CA ALA A 264 -9.29 8.98 -14.14
C ALA A 264 -9.79 7.53 -14.34
N PRO A 265 -11.07 7.26 -14.03
CA PRO A 265 -11.61 5.89 -13.98
C PRO A 265 -11.50 5.13 -15.30
N GLU A 266 -11.42 5.83 -16.44
CA GLU A 266 -11.28 5.26 -17.79
C GLU A 266 -9.86 4.73 -18.07
N SER A 267 -8.84 5.17 -17.31
CA SER A 267 -7.44 4.80 -17.50
C SER A 267 -6.88 3.92 -16.37
N VAL A 268 -7.75 3.45 -15.47
CA VAL A 268 -7.35 2.61 -14.33
C VAL A 268 -6.81 1.26 -14.85
N LEU A 269 -5.60 0.91 -14.43
CA LEU A 269 -5.05 -0.41 -14.69
C LEU A 269 -5.79 -1.49 -13.90
N ARG A 270 -5.79 -2.71 -14.44
CA ARG A 270 -6.41 -3.87 -13.80
C ARG A 270 -5.36 -4.86 -13.31
N GLY A 271 -5.50 -5.29 -12.07
CA GLY A 271 -4.85 -6.48 -11.54
C GLY A 271 -5.57 -7.76 -11.99
N GLU A 272 -4.96 -8.90 -11.66
CA GLU A 272 -5.44 -10.21 -12.12
C GLU A 272 -6.06 -11.03 -10.98
N LEU A 273 -5.60 -10.83 -9.74
CA LEU A 273 -5.98 -11.66 -8.60
C LEU A 273 -7.34 -11.27 -8.03
N THR A 274 -8.20 -12.28 -7.91
CA THR A 274 -9.53 -12.17 -7.32
C THR A 274 -9.49 -12.15 -5.78
N ALA A 275 -10.57 -11.71 -5.15
CA ALA A 275 -10.70 -11.77 -3.69
C ALA A 275 -10.61 -13.21 -3.16
N ALA A 276 -11.19 -14.18 -3.88
CA ALA A 276 -11.14 -15.58 -3.50
C ALA A 276 -9.71 -16.13 -3.49
N GLU A 277 -8.90 -15.82 -4.51
CA GLU A 277 -7.49 -16.23 -4.56
C GLU A 277 -6.68 -15.62 -3.43
N VAL A 278 -6.86 -14.33 -3.14
CA VAL A 278 -6.14 -13.63 -2.06
C VAL A 278 -6.54 -14.18 -0.69
N VAL A 279 -7.84 -14.36 -0.42
CA VAL A 279 -8.33 -14.91 0.84
C VAL A 279 -7.80 -16.33 1.06
N ASN A 280 -7.81 -17.16 0.01
CA ASN A 280 -7.32 -18.54 0.10
C ASN A 280 -5.82 -18.61 0.48
N GLU A 281 -4.99 -17.64 0.08
CA GLU A 281 -3.56 -17.61 0.42
C GLU A 281 -3.29 -17.49 1.92
N PHE A 282 -4.11 -16.77 2.68
CA PHE A 282 -3.88 -16.58 4.11
C PHE A 282 -4.75 -17.44 5.02
N VAL A 283 -5.83 -18.02 4.48
CA VAL A 283 -6.64 -19.00 5.21
C VAL A 283 -5.98 -20.38 5.20
N GLY A 284 -5.25 -20.73 4.15
CA GLY A 284 -4.53 -21.98 4.00
C GLY A 284 -3.19 -22.07 4.77
N ARG A 285 -2.81 -21.00 5.48
CA ARG A 285 -1.61 -20.92 6.35
C ARG A 285 -1.99 -21.22 7.78
#